data_25e97f9f0d054cd647b869fc7b8d7ee1
#
_entry.id   25e97f9f0d054cd647b869fc7b8d7ee1
#
_cell.length_a   1.000
_cell.length_b   1.000
_cell.length_c   1.000
_cell.angle_alpha   90.00
_cell.angle_beta   90.00
_cell.angle_gamma   90.00
#
_symmetry.space_group_name_H-M   'P 1'
#
loop_
_entity.id
_entity.type
_entity.pdbx_description
1 polymer ?
#
loop_
_entity_poly.entity_id
_entity_poly.type
_entity_poly.pdbx_seq_one_letter_code
_entity_poly.pdbx_strand_id
1 'polypeptide(L)'
;MLQTHIRTHTCGELNISHLGQSVVLCGWVQKSRDLGGTTFIDVRDRYGLTQLVFNTDSDAALRDKSRSLGREFVIKVSGKVIERTSKNLKIPTGEIEIEVVEIEILNEAKTPPFQIEDETDGGEELRAKYRYLDLRRNPIRNNMVLRHKMAQETRRYLDGLDFIEIETPILIKSTPEGARDFVVPSRMNPGEFYALPQSPQTFKQLLMVSGFDRYFQIVKCFRDEDLRADRQPEFTQIDCEMAFITQEDILHIFEGLTRHLFKTVKGIEFNNFQRMQYADAMRLYGSDKPDIRFGMQFVELNEVVKGKGFSIFDNAELVVGINAKGCAGYTRKQIDELTDYIKRPQIGATGLIYCRYNTDGTLKSSVDKFYSEDELTNWAAAFDAEAGDLMLVLAGNEEKVRKQLNELRLEMGNQLGLRNKDQFAPLWVLDFPLLEWDEETGRYHAMHHPFTSPKPEDIPMLDTDPKNVRANAYDLVINGTEIGGGSIRIHDRDLQALMFKHLGFSKEEAQKQFGFLMDAFEYGAPPHGGIAFGFDRLCSIFAGLDSIRDVIAFPKNNSGRDVMIDTPSVIAEAQMNELKIKTTV
;
A
#
# COMPACT_ATOMS: atom_id res chain seq x y z
N MET A 1 -20.57 13.59 -23.72
CA MET A 1 -20.51 13.96 -22.29
C MET A 1 -21.78 14.68 -21.85
N LEU A 2 -22.13 14.73 -20.57
CA LEU A 2 -23.31 15.46 -20.08
C LEU A 2 -23.06 16.94 -20.25
N GLN A 3 -23.79 17.60 -21.16
CA GLN A 3 -23.79 19.06 -21.26
C GLN A 3 -24.46 19.67 -20.03
N THR A 4 -23.90 20.73 -19.49
CA THR A 4 -24.50 21.50 -18.40
C THR A 4 -24.97 22.86 -18.91
N HIS A 5 -25.88 23.52 -18.19
CA HIS A 5 -26.37 24.85 -18.59
C HIS A 5 -25.28 25.94 -18.58
N ILE A 6 -24.12 25.70 -17.95
CA ILE A 6 -23.06 26.67 -17.79
C ILE A 6 -21.97 26.53 -18.86
N ARG A 7 -21.68 25.32 -19.33
CA ARG A 7 -20.65 25.05 -20.34
C ARG A 7 -21.14 24.05 -21.38
N THR A 8 -20.68 24.20 -22.61
CA THR A 8 -20.96 23.26 -23.70
C THR A 8 -19.95 22.11 -23.78
N HIS A 9 -18.67 22.39 -23.47
CA HIS A 9 -17.56 21.45 -23.58
C HIS A 9 -16.65 21.55 -22.34
N THR A 10 -15.84 20.51 -22.16
CA THR A 10 -14.75 20.50 -21.16
C THR A 10 -13.46 21.02 -21.79
N CYS A 11 -12.47 21.38 -20.93
CA CYS A 11 -11.19 21.88 -21.41
C CYS A 11 -10.27 20.80 -22.02
N GLY A 12 -10.68 19.55 -22.09
CA GLY A 12 -9.89 18.44 -22.61
C GLY A 12 -10.48 17.73 -23.83
N GLU A 13 -11.70 18.08 -24.27
CA GLU A 13 -12.39 17.30 -25.32
C GLU A 13 -12.32 17.90 -26.72
N LEU A 14 -11.97 19.18 -26.84
CA LEU A 14 -11.93 19.87 -28.12
C LEU A 14 -10.71 19.45 -28.96
N ASN A 15 -10.92 19.33 -30.27
CA ASN A 15 -9.89 18.96 -31.24
C ASN A 15 -10.23 19.57 -32.63
N ILE A 16 -9.44 19.25 -33.63
CA ILE A 16 -9.55 19.81 -34.98
C ILE A 16 -10.93 19.61 -35.62
N SER A 17 -11.69 18.57 -35.25
CA SER A 17 -13.04 18.34 -35.77
C SER A 17 -14.09 19.36 -35.29
N HIS A 18 -13.75 20.16 -34.28
CA HIS A 18 -14.62 21.21 -33.73
C HIS A 18 -14.36 22.60 -34.33
N LEU A 19 -13.47 22.71 -35.33
CA LEU A 19 -13.16 24.00 -35.98
C LEU A 19 -14.42 24.73 -36.43
N GLY A 20 -14.45 26.04 -36.12
CA GLY A 20 -15.56 26.92 -36.47
C GLY A 20 -16.75 26.86 -35.54
N GLN A 21 -16.82 25.92 -34.60
CA GLN A 21 -17.91 25.82 -33.64
C GLN A 21 -17.79 26.91 -32.54
N SER A 22 -18.94 27.43 -32.13
CA SER A 22 -19.04 28.28 -30.95
C SER A 22 -19.17 27.41 -29.70
N VAL A 23 -18.32 27.65 -28.72
CA VAL A 23 -18.24 26.85 -27.50
C VAL A 23 -18.23 27.74 -26.24
N VAL A 24 -18.65 27.17 -25.13
CA VAL A 24 -18.54 27.77 -23.80
C VAL A 24 -17.72 26.83 -22.94
N LEU A 25 -16.59 27.33 -22.40
CA LEU A 25 -15.73 26.62 -21.46
C LEU A 25 -15.79 27.28 -20.08
N CYS A 26 -15.61 26.45 -19.03
CA CYS A 26 -15.43 26.92 -17.66
C CYS A 26 -14.22 26.20 -17.07
N GLY A 27 -13.37 26.93 -16.33
CA GLY A 27 -12.19 26.34 -15.71
C GLY A 27 -11.38 27.35 -14.91
N TRP A 28 -10.22 26.91 -14.47
CA TRP A 28 -9.25 27.71 -13.74
C TRP A 28 -8.17 28.23 -14.69
N VAL A 29 -7.81 29.51 -14.55
CA VAL A 29 -6.66 30.12 -15.26
C VAL A 29 -5.37 29.49 -14.73
N GLN A 30 -4.67 28.73 -15.55
CA GLN A 30 -3.39 28.15 -15.17
C GLN A 30 -2.23 29.11 -15.45
N LYS A 31 -2.20 29.69 -16.64
CA LYS A 31 -1.12 30.58 -17.09
C LYS A 31 -1.66 31.65 -18.04
N SER A 32 -1.13 32.87 -17.91
CA SER A 32 -1.40 33.98 -18.83
C SER A 32 -0.09 34.49 -19.41
N ARG A 33 -0.09 34.82 -20.72
CA ARG A 33 1.07 35.33 -21.46
C ARG A 33 0.61 36.44 -22.41
N ASP A 34 1.20 37.62 -22.29
CA ASP A 34 1.00 38.73 -23.26
C ASP A 34 2.21 38.77 -24.20
N LEU A 35 1.97 38.58 -25.48
CA LEU A 35 2.98 38.55 -26.53
C LEU A 35 2.65 39.61 -27.60
N GLY A 36 3.15 40.83 -27.39
CA GLY A 36 3.00 41.91 -28.35
C GLY A 36 1.56 42.39 -28.57
N GLY A 37 0.73 42.36 -27.53
CA GLY A 37 -0.66 42.80 -27.55
C GLY A 37 -1.69 41.66 -27.74
N THR A 38 -1.26 40.47 -28.14
CA THR A 38 -2.09 39.27 -28.12
C THR A 38 -1.91 38.54 -26.80
N THR A 39 -2.99 38.30 -26.05
CA THR A 39 -2.96 37.60 -24.77
C THR A 39 -3.39 36.16 -24.98
N PHE A 40 -2.55 35.25 -24.48
CA PHE A 40 -2.82 33.81 -24.46
C PHE A 40 -3.05 33.35 -23.01
N ILE A 41 -4.13 32.62 -22.79
CA ILE A 41 -4.50 32.10 -21.47
C ILE A 41 -4.74 30.61 -21.56
N ASP A 42 -4.05 29.84 -20.72
CA ASP A 42 -4.29 28.44 -20.56
C ASP A 42 -5.38 28.26 -19.48
N VAL A 43 -6.54 27.73 -19.85
CA VAL A 43 -7.63 27.38 -18.94
C VAL A 43 -7.71 25.86 -18.80
N ARG A 44 -7.85 25.39 -17.56
CA ARG A 44 -7.94 23.97 -17.26
C ARG A 44 -9.16 23.61 -16.44
N ASP A 45 -9.61 22.38 -16.61
CA ASP A 45 -10.54 21.71 -15.72
C ASP A 45 -10.03 20.30 -15.36
N ARG A 46 -10.89 19.44 -14.84
CA ARG A 46 -10.55 18.04 -14.54
C ARG A 46 -10.13 17.25 -15.79
N TYR A 47 -10.61 17.60 -16.94
CA TYR A 47 -10.49 16.82 -18.17
C TYR A 47 -9.29 17.21 -19.04
N GLY A 48 -8.77 18.41 -18.87
CA GLY A 48 -7.63 18.87 -19.63
C GLY A 48 -7.41 20.37 -19.58
N LEU A 49 -6.67 20.83 -20.59
CA LEU A 49 -6.25 22.22 -20.73
C LEU A 49 -6.52 22.67 -22.16
N THR A 50 -7.10 23.88 -22.31
CA THR A 50 -7.33 24.53 -23.62
C THR A 50 -6.74 25.94 -23.60
N GLN A 51 -6.06 26.34 -24.67
CA GLN A 51 -5.57 27.69 -24.85
C GLN A 51 -6.70 28.61 -25.34
N LEU A 52 -6.81 29.76 -24.74
CA LEU A 52 -7.61 30.90 -25.16
C LEU A 52 -6.72 31.94 -25.83
N VAL A 53 -7.22 32.60 -26.88
CA VAL A 53 -6.51 33.72 -27.53
C VAL A 53 -7.42 34.96 -27.54
N PHE A 54 -6.80 36.10 -27.21
CA PHE A 54 -7.38 37.43 -27.24
C PHE A 54 -6.53 38.26 -28.22
N ASN A 55 -7.06 38.48 -29.41
CA ASN A 55 -6.35 39.16 -30.48
C ASN A 55 -6.24 40.68 -30.26
N THR A 56 -5.32 41.31 -30.98
CA THR A 56 -5.11 42.78 -30.91
C THR A 56 -6.32 43.59 -31.38
N ASP A 57 -7.14 43.04 -32.27
CA ASP A 57 -8.35 43.60 -32.84
C ASP A 57 -9.62 43.28 -32.02
N SER A 58 -9.48 42.46 -30.97
CA SER A 58 -10.58 42.24 -30.01
C SER A 58 -10.99 43.56 -29.33
N ASP A 59 -12.21 43.62 -28.83
CA ASP A 59 -12.69 44.78 -28.06
C ASP A 59 -11.75 45.16 -26.90
N ALA A 60 -11.53 46.45 -26.70
CA ALA A 60 -10.61 46.97 -25.68
C ALA A 60 -10.97 46.49 -24.27
N ALA A 61 -12.26 46.44 -23.92
CA ALA A 61 -12.74 45.97 -22.63
C ALA A 61 -12.43 44.47 -22.44
N LEU A 62 -12.54 43.66 -23.49
CA LEU A 62 -12.22 42.25 -23.46
C LEU A 62 -10.71 42.02 -23.23
N ARG A 63 -9.85 42.79 -23.90
CA ARG A 63 -8.40 42.77 -23.73
C ARG A 63 -7.96 43.19 -22.33
N ASP A 64 -8.52 44.27 -21.82
CA ASP A 64 -8.23 44.77 -20.45
C ASP A 64 -8.62 43.73 -19.40
N LYS A 65 -9.81 43.11 -19.59
CA LYS A 65 -10.28 42.04 -18.73
C LYS A 65 -9.36 40.80 -18.79
N SER A 66 -8.86 40.40 -19.98
CA SER A 66 -7.93 39.28 -20.13
C SER A 66 -6.61 39.49 -19.39
N ARG A 67 -6.12 40.77 -19.34
CA ARG A 67 -4.88 41.15 -18.64
C ARG A 67 -5.03 41.19 -17.13
N SER A 68 -6.25 41.40 -16.62
CA SER A 68 -6.55 41.41 -15.19
C SER A 68 -6.66 40.01 -14.56
N LEU A 69 -6.66 38.94 -15.38
CA LEU A 69 -6.84 37.57 -14.89
C LEU A 69 -5.61 37.07 -14.14
N GLY A 70 -5.82 36.76 -12.86
CA GLY A 70 -4.82 36.09 -12.03
C GLY A 70 -4.82 34.57 -12.19
N ARG A 71 -3.72 33.95 -11.76
CA ARG A 71 -3.67 32.46 -11.65
C ARG A 71 -4.79 31.97 -10.75
N GLU A 72 -5.38 30.84 -11.12
CA GLU A 72 -6.47 30.15 -10.40
C GLU A 72 -7.81 30.91 -10.37
N PHE A 73 -7.95 32.05 -11.06
CA PHE A 73 -9.27 32.64 -11.25
C PHE A 73 -10.18 31.64 -11.95
N VAL A 74 -11.41 31.52 -11.49
CA VAL A 74 -12.44 30.72 -12.13
C VAL A 74 -13.13 31.55 -13.18
N ILE A 75 -13.08 31.13 -14.42
CA ILE A 75 -13.64 31.87 -15.55
C ILE A 75 -14.61 31.03 -16.36
N LYS A 76 -15.56 31.72 -17.00
CA LYS A 76 -16.40 31.21 -18.07
C LYS A 76 -16.10 32.02 -19.31
N VAL A 77 -15.82 31.34 -20.41
CA VAL A 77 -15.51 31.97 -21.70
C VAL A 77 -16.38 31.41 -22.78
N SER A 78 -16.88 32.29 -23.66
CA SER A 78 -17.48 31.90 -24.92
C SER A 78 -16.60 32.36 -26.06
N GLY A 79 -16.49 31.56 -27.10
CA GLY A 79 -15.63 31.84 -28.23
C GLY A 79 -15.76 30.79 -29.33
N LYS A 80 -14.98 30.99 -30.39
CA LYS A 80 -14.95 30.14 -31.58
C LYS A 80 -13.70 29.26 -31.54
N VAL A 81 -13.85 28.00 -31.86
CA VAL A 81 -12.71 27.08 -32.01
C VAL A 81 -11.98 27.42 -33.30
N ILE A 82 -10.70 27.76 -33.20
CA ILE A 82 -9.80 28.02 -34.30
C ILE A 82 -8.57 27.14 -34.26
N GLU A 83 -7.90 26.97 -35.41
CA GLU A 83 -6.64 26.21 -35.47
C GLU A 83 -5.49 27.05 -34.90
N ARG A 84 -4.66 26.44 -34.06
CA ARG A 84 -3.46 27.11 -33.52
C ARG A 84 -2.40 27.32 -34.58
N THR A 85 -1.86 28.50 -34.64
CA THR A 85 -0.70 28.81 -35.47
C THR A 85 0.54 28.00 -35.06
N SER A 86 0.76 27.83 -33.75
CA SER A 86 1.83 27.01 -33.18
C SER A 86 1.24 25.83 -32.41
N LYS A 87 1.21 24.66 -33.05
CA LYS A 87 0.63 23.44 -32.47
C LYS A 87 1.47 22.91 -31.29
N ASN A 88 0.79 22.44 -30.23
CA ASN A 88 1.40 21.81 -29.08
C ASN A 88 0.96 20.34 -28.97
N LEU A 89 1.73 19.42 -29.54
CA LEU A 89 1.42 18.01 -29.55
C LEU A 89 1.50 17.31 -28.16
N LYS A 90 1.90 18.04 -27.11
CA LYS A 90 1.97 17.50 -25.73
C LYS A 90 0.62 17.45 -25.01
N ILE A 91 -0.40 18.13 -25.54
CA ILE A 91 -1.73 18.16 -24.96
C ILE A 91 -2.78 17.77 -26.02
N PRO A 92 -3.88 17.08 -25.64
CA PRO A 92 -4.90 16.63 -26.59
C PRO A 92 -5.55 17.74 -27.40
N THR A 93 -5.70 18.92 -26.81
CA THR A 93 -6.30 20.13 -27.44
C THR A 93 -5.28 21.01 -28.16
N GLY A 94 -4.04 20.55 -28.30
CA GLY A 94 -2.92 21.39 -28.73
C GLY A 94 -2.91 21.79 -30.20
N GLU A 95 -3.83 21.30 -31.01
CA GLU A 95 -4.03 21.73 -32.41
C GLU A 95 -4.98 22.91 -32.53
N ILE A 96 -5.78 23.16 -31.49
CA ILE A 96 -6.81 24.23 -31.50
C ILE A 96 -6.62 25.22 -30.36
N GLU A 97 -7.21 26.38 -30.52
CA GLU A 97 -7.37 27.38 -29.47
C GLU A 97 -8.77 28.03 -29.60
N ILE A 98 -9.17 28.73 -28.55
CA ILE A 98 -10.47 29.43 -28.55
C ILE A 98 -10.21 30.91 -28.77
N GLU A 99 -10.68 31.44 -29.90
CA GLU A 99 -10.81 32.87 -30.11
C GLU A 99 -11.96 33.40 -29.27
N VAL A 100 -11.63 34.12 -28.19
CA VAL A 100 -12.61 34.52 -27.18
C VAL A 100 -13.44 35.71 -27.65
N VAL A 101 -14.75 35.57 -27.50
CA VAL A 101 -15.73 36.64 -27.78
C VAL A 101 -16.22 37.28 -26.48
N GLU A 102 -16.36 36.47 -25.42
CA GLU A 102 -16.86 36.95 -24.13
C GLU A 102 -16.17 36.19 -22.99
N ILE A 103 -15.92 36.90 -21.89
CA ILE A 103 -15.37 36.34 -20.67
C ILE A 103 -16.11 36.87 -19.43
N GLU A 104 -16.41 35.94 -18.53
CA GLU A 104 -16.98 36.19 -17.23
C GLU A 104 -16.04 35.65 -16.14
N ILE A 105 -15.67 36.48 -15.16
CA ILE A 105 -14.97 36.03 -13.97
C ILE A 105 -16.03 35.52 -13.00
N LEU A 106 -16.07 34.21 -12.81
CA LEU A 106 -16.99 33.57 -11.87
C LEU A 106 -16.52 33.72 -10.43
N ASN A 107 -15.20 33.66 -10.23
CA ASN A 107 -14.60 33.90 -8.91
C ASN A 107 -13.11 34.25 -9.05
N GLU A 108 -12.67 35.21 -8.27
CA GLU A 108 -11.25 35.57 -8.16
C GLU A 108 -10.52 34.62 -7.20
N ALA A 109 -9.22 34.54 -7.34
CA ALA A 109 -8.36 33.75 -6.46
C ALA A 109 -7.19 34.57 -5.92
N LYS A 110 -6.79 34.31 -4.70
CA LYS A 110 -5.49 34.78 -4.18
C LYS A 110 -4.37 34.02 -4.91
N THR A 111 -3.17 34.61 -4.93
CA THR A 111 -1.98 33.89 -5.42
C THR A 111 -1.79 32.59 -4.65
N PRO A 112 -1.73 31.43 -5.34
CA PRO A 112 -1.55 30.15 -4.69
C PRO A 112 -0.23 30.10 -3.90
N PRO A 113 -0.19 29.38 -2.77
CA PRO A 113 1.03 29.25 -1.95
C PRO A 113 2.13 28.42 -2.59
N PHE A 114 1.85 27.70 -3.66
CA PHE A 114 2.77 26.93 -4.49
C PHE A 114 2.23 26.83 -5.93
N GLN A 115 3.10 26.42 -6.86
CA GLN A 115 2.72 26.23 -8.26
C GLN A 115 1.85 24.99 -8.43
N ILE A 116 0.64 25.16 -9.00
CA ILE A 116 -0.29 24.06 -9.28
C ILE A 116 0.02 23.50 -10.67
N GLU A 117 1.16 22.88 -10.78
CA GLU A 117 1.72 22.23 -11.99
C GLU A 117 2.18 20.81 -11.64
N ASP A 118 2.49 19.99 -12.66
CA ASP A 118 2.89 18.59 -12.44
C ASP A 118 4.16 18.50 -11.57
N GLU A 119 5.15 19.34 -11.86
CA GLU A 119 6.24 19.65 -10.96
C GLU A 119 5.90 20.90 -10.16
N THR A 120 6.08 20.86 -8.85
CA THR A 120 5.73 21.94 -7.95
C THR A 120 6.89 22.32 -7.03
N ASP A 121 6.95 23.60 -6.64
CA ASP A 121 7.84 24.14 -5.61
C ASP A 121 7.31 23.95 -4.18
N GLY A 122 6.09 23.40 -4.02
CA GLY A 122 5.45 23.15 -2.73
C GLY A 122 6.00 21.92 -2.01
N GLY A 123 6.59 22.11 -0.83
CA GLY A 123 6.96 21.01 0.07
C GLY A 123 5.75 20.21 0.56
N GLU A 124 5.99 19.00 1.09
CA GLU A 124 4.94 18.07 1.52
C GLU A 124 3.97 18.71 2.55
N GLU A 125 4.49 19.41 3.54
CA GLU A 125 3.68 20.05 4.59
C GLU A 125 2.77 21.14 4.03
N LEU A 126 3.30 21.98 3.14
CA LEU A 126 2.52 23.05 2.49
C LEU A 126 1.41 22.48 1.60
N ARG A 127 1.72 21.42 0.84
CA ARG A 127 0.74 20.71 0.02
C ARG A 127 -0.33 20.00 0.86
N ALA A 128 0.04 19.45 2.02
CA ALA A 128 -0.91 18.87 2.96
C ALA A 128 -1.86 19.93 3.53
N LYS A 129 -1.34 21.12 3.89
CA LYS A 129 -2.16 22.23 4.39
C LYS A 129 -3.15 22.77 3.35
N TYR A 130 -2.73 22.82 2.09
CA TYR A 130 -3.57 23.28 0.98
C TYR A 130 -3.93 22.12 0.05
N ARG A 131 -4.30 20.98 0.63
CA ARG A 131 -4.53 19.73 -0.12
C ARG A 131 -5.56 19.88 -1.24
N TYR A 132 -6.57 20.74 -1.09
CA TYR A 132 -7.54 21.05 -2.13
C TYR A 132 -6.92 21.74 -3.37
N LEU A 133 -5.76 22.40 -3.24
CA LEU A 133 -4.98 22.91 -4.38
C LEU A 133 -4.08 21.83 -4.96
N ASP A 134 -3.44 21.02 -4.13
CA ASP A 134 -2.61 19.90 -4.56
C ASP A 134 -3.40 18.86 -5.39
N LEU A 135 -4.66 18.62 -5.02
CA LEU A 135 -5.60 17.77 -5.77
C LEU A 135 -5.93 18.29 -7.18
N ARG A 136 -5.65 19.55 -7.51
CA ARG A 136 -5.78 20.11 -8.87
C ARG A 136 -4.64 19.67 -9.79
N ARG A 137 -3.49 19.26 -9.24
CA ARG A 137 -2.32 18.80 -9.99
C ARG A 137 -2.61 17.45 -10.64
N ASN A 138 -2.13 17.28 -11.89
CA ASN A 138 -2.36 16.04 -12.64
C ASN A 138 -1.88 14.76 -11.91
N PRO A 139 -0.68 14.71 -11.30
CA PRO A 139 -0.21 13.51 -10.63
C PRO A 139 -1.20 13.01 -9.57
N ILE A 140 -1.64 13.91 -8.66
CA ILE A 140 -2.56 13.54 -7.57
C ILE A 140 -3.96 13.26 -8.10
N ARG A 141 -4.45 14.09 -9.02
CA ARG A 141 -5.75 13.87 -9.65
C ARG A 141 -5.84 12.53 -10.38
N ASN A 142 -4.80 12.17 -11.12
CA ASN A 142 -4.75 10.90 -11.86
C ASN A 142 -4.75 9.69 -10.91
N ASN A 143 -4.12 9.81 -9.73
CA ASN A 143 -4.18 8.78 -8.70
C ASN A 143 -5.62 8.60 -8.17
N MET A 144 -6.37 9.69 -7.99
CA MET A 144 -7.79 9.60 -7.59
C MET A 144 -8.64 8.94 -8.68
N VAL A 145 -8.39 9.26 -9.95
CA VAL A 145 -9.08 8.63 -11.09
C VAL A 145 -8.71 7.15 -11.20
N LEU A 146 -7.44 6.80 -11.01
CA LEU A 146 -6.97 5.40 -10.94
C LEU A 146 -7.70 4.64 -9.84
N ARG A 147 -7.72 5.19 -8.62
CA ARG A 147 -8.41 4.61 -7.46
C ARG A 147 -9.90 4.37 -7.75
N HIS A 148 -10.57 5.35 -8.34
CA HIS A 148 -11.98 5.21 -8.76
C HIS A 148 -12.15 4.06 -9.76
N LYS A 149 -11.30 4.00 -10.79
CA LYS A 149 -11.36 2.94 -11.81
C LYS A 149 -11.15 1.56 -11.17
N MET A 150 -10.18 1.42 -10.29
CA MET A 150 -9.92 0.18 -9.59
C MET A 150 -11.11 -0.26 -8.72
N ALA A 151 -11.75 0.67 -7.99
CA ALA A 151 -12.94 0.37 -7.21
C ALA A 151 -14.11 -0.11 -8.09
N GLN A 152 -14.32 0.52 -9.25
CA GLN A 152 -15.38 0.11 -10.19
C GLN A 152 -15.10 -1.28 -10.79
N GLU A 153 -13.85 -1.56 -11.18
CA GLU A 153 -13.48 -2.87 -11.73
C GLU A 153 -13.55 -3.98 -10.67
N THR A 154 -13.21 -3.69 -9.41
CA THR A 154 -13.40 -4.61 -8.29
C THR A 154 -14.89 -4.98 -8.14
N ARG A 155 -15.78 -3.99 -8.09
CA ARG A 155 -17.23 -4.23 -8.00
C ARG A 155 -17.74 -5.05 -9.18
N ARG A 156 -17.32 -4.70 -10.39
CA ARG A 156 -17.74 -5.40 -11.61
C ARG A 156 -17.32 -6.88 -11.62
N TYR A 157 -16.09 -7.16 -11.15
CA TYR A 157 -15.58 -8.51 -11.06
C TYR A 157 -16.34 -9.34 -10.02
N LEU A 158 -16.51 -8.79 -8.81
CA LEU A 158 -17.16 -9.50 -7.70
C LEU A 158 -18.67 -9.68 -7.94
N ASP A 159 -19.37 -8.67 -8.45
CA ASP A 159 -20.77 -8.77 -8.86
C ASP A 159 -20.98 -9.86 -9.92
N GLY A 160 -20.05 -9.97 -10.89
CA GLY A 160 -20.05 -11.04 -11.89
C GLY A 160 -19.85 -12.46 -11.34
N LEU A 161 -19.50 -12.58 -10.06
CA LEU A 161 -19.34 -13.84 -9.32
C LEU A 161 -20.38 -13.98 -8.20
N ASP A 162 -21.48 -13.25 -8.25
CA ASP A 162 -22.59 -13.27 -7.28
C ASP A 162 -22.19 -12.84 -5.85
N PHE A 163 -21.18 -12.00 -5.70
CA PHE A 163 -20.90 -11.36 -4.41
C PHE A 163 -21.86 -10.20 -4.17
N ILE A 164 -22.35 -10.09 -2.95
CA ILE A 164 -23.24 -9.02 -2.51
C ILE A 164 -22.42 -7.98 -1.72
N GLU A 165 -22.47 -6.70 -2.13
CA GLU A 165 -21.88 -5.60 -1.36
C GLU A 165 -22.79 -5.24 -0.20
N ILE A 166 -22.35 -5.48 1.05
CA ILE A 166 -23.14 -5.24 2.26
C ILE A 166 -22.34 -4.33 3.20
N GLU A 167 -22.95 -3.22 3.61
CA GLU A 167 -22.37 -2.31 4.59
C GLU A 167 -22.48 -2.88 6.01
N THR A 168 -21.39 -2.80 6.76
CA THR A 168 -21.34 -3.19 8.16
C THR A 168 -21.24 -1.96 9.06
N PRO A 169 -21.65 -2.04 10.35
CA PRO A 169 -21.59 -0.90 11.26
C PRO A 169 -20.17 -0.34 11.45
N ILE A 170 -20.09 0.99 11.58
CA ILE A 170 -18.86 1.70 11.97
C ILE A 170 -18.77 1.91 13.49
N LEU A 171 -19.90 2.06 14.17
CA LEU A 171 -19.97 2.17 15.63
C LEU A 171 -20.20 0.77 16.21
N ILE A 172 -19.14 0.11 16.66
CA ILE A 172 -19.18 -1.26 17.14
C ILE A 172 -18.68 -1.36 18.58
N LYS A 173 -18.69 -2.57 19.13
CA LYS A 173 -18.02 -2.90 20.39
C LYS A 173 -16.52 -3.05 20.15
N SER A 174 -15.70 -2.60 21.11
CA SER A 174 -14.26 -2.89 21.10
C SER A 174 -13.99 -4.39 21.04
N THR A 175 -13.21 -4.80 20.05
CA THR A 175 -12.78 -6.19 19.84
C THR A 175 -11.27 -6.20 19.61
N PRO A 176 -10.51 -7.03 20.33
CA PRO A 176 -9.07 -7.07 20.16
C PRO A 176 -8.68 -7.76 18.84
N GLU A 177 -8.19 -6.99 17.87
CA GLU A 177 -7.70 -7.46 16.57
C GLU A 177 -6.21 -7.14 16.34
N GLY A 178 -5.45 -6.92 17.43
CA GLY A 178 -4.00 -6.67 17.37
C GLY A 178 -3.58 -5.20 17.45
N ALA A 179 -4.38 -4.25 16.96
CA ALA A 179 -4.14 -2.82 17.11
C ALA A 179 -4.95 -2.21 18.27
N ARG A 180 -4.65 -0.95 18.63
CA ARG A 180 -5.53 -0.18 19.52
C ARG A 180 -6.73 0.36 18.77
N ASP A 181 -7.88 0.43 19.46
CA ASP A 181 -9.10 0.98 18.92
C ASP A 181 -9.17 2.49 19.07
N PHE A 182 -9.74 3.17 18.08
CA PHE A 182 -10.30 4.50 18.27
C PHE A 182 -11.68 4.36 18.94
N VAL A 183 -11.92 5.10 20.00
CA VAL A 183 -13.16 5.03 20.78
C VAL A 183 -13.97 6.31 20.68
N VAL A 184 -15.31 6.16 20.65
CA VAL A 184 -16.27 7.25 20.55
C VAL A 184 -17.22 7.17 21.75
N PRO A 185 -17.30 8.20 22.62
CA PRO A 185 -18.19 8.16 23.77
C PRO A 185 -19.68 8.18 23.38
N SER A 186 -20.49 7.43 24.11
CA SER A 186 -21.93 7.38 23.91
C SER A 186 -22.64 8.43 24.79
N ARG A 187 -23.35 9.40 24.16
CA ARG A 187 -24.17 10.36 24.91
C ARG A 187 -25.38 9.71 25.59
N MET A 188 -25.95 8.68 24.93
CA MET A 188 -27.16 8.00 25.41
C MET A 188 -26.86 7.02 26.57
N ASN A 189 -25.63 6.51 26.64
CA ASN A 189 -25.19 5.58 27.67
C ASN A 189 -23.92 6.12 28.34
N PRO A 190 -24.06 7.00 29.35
CA PRO A 190 -22.89 7.63 30.00
C PRO A 190 -21.92 6.61 30.58
N GLY A 191 -20.63 6.74 30.27
CA GLY A 191 -19.57 5.81 30.68
C GLY A 191 -19.35 4.65 29.72
N GLU A 192 -20.16 4.53 28.66
CA GLU A 192 -19.97 3.54 27.59
C GLU A 192 -19.43 4.17 26.33
N PHE A 193 -18.69 3.38 25.55
CA PHE A 193 -18.03 3.83 24.33
C PHE A 193 -18.31 2.86 23.17
N TYR A 194 -18.47 3.41 21.99
CA TYR A 194 -18.30 2.68 20.74
C TYR A 194 -16.82 2.62 20.39
N ALA A 195 -16.42 1.59 19.66
CA ALA A 195 -15.13 1.55 18.97
C ALA A 195 -15.32 1.69 17.45
N LEU A 196 -14.32 2.23 16.76
CA LEU A 196 -14.26 2.20 15.31
C LEU A 196 -13.63 0.88 14.86
N PRO A 197 -14.16 0.19 13.82
CA PRO A 197 -13.73 -1.16 13.46
C PRO A 197 -12.31 -1.17 12.88
N GLN A 198 -11.49 -2.10 13.36
CA GLN A 198 -10.19 -2.39 12.76
C GLN A 198 -10.34 -3.15 11.44
N SER A 199 -11.40 -3.94 11.33
CA SER A 199 -11.91 -4.61 10.13
C SER A 199 -13.36 -5.02 10.37
N PRO A 200 -14.15 -5.41 9.33
CA PRO A 200 -15.49 -5.94 9.51
C PRO A 200 -15.51 -7.44 9.89
N GLN A 201 -14.43 -7.98 10.49
CA GLN A 201 -14.21 -9.42 10.68
C GLN A 201 -15.38 -10.15 11.33
N THR A 202 -15.91 -9.63 12.43
CA THR A 202 -17.00 -10.29 13.15
C THR A 202 -18.33 -10.25 12.38
N PHE A 203 -18.59 -9.14 11.70
CA PHE A 203 -19.84 -8.97 10.94
C PHE A 203 -19.85 -9.82 9.66
N LYS A 204 -18.74 -9.93 8.94
CA LYS A 204 -18.69 -10.77 7.75
C LYS A 204 -18.88 -12.26 8.09
N GLN A 205 -18.37 -12.73 9.24
CA GLN A 205 -18.63 -14.08 9.72
C GLN A 205 -20.12 -14.28 10.09
N LEU A 206 -20.75 -13.28 10.73
CA LEU A 206 -22.20 -13.29 10.98
C LEU A 206 -23.03 -13.33 9.69
N LEU A 207 -22.56 -12.66 8.62
CA LEU A 207 -23.22 -12.74 7.31
C LEU A 207 -23.15 -14.15 6.71
N MET A 208 -22.05 -14.88 6.93
CA MET A 208 -21.97 -16.30 6.53
C MET A 208 -22.97 -17.16 7.30
N VAL A 209 -23.06 -16.97 8.63
CA VAL A 209 -24.11 -17.64 9.45
C VAL A 209 -25.52 -17.26 8.99
N SER A 210 -25.70 -16.04 8.49
CA SER A 210 -26.97 -15.54 7.96
C SER A 210 -27.30 -16.04 6.54
N GLY A 211 -26.43 -16.84 5.91
CA GLY A 211 -26.67 -17.48 4.62
C GLY A 211 -26.46 -16.59 3.39
N PHE A 212 -25.59 -15.58 3.48
CA PHE A 212 -25.29 -14.72 2.34
C PHE A 212 -24.26 -15.32 1.37
N ASP A 213 -23.63 -16.41 1.69
CA ASP A 213 -22.65 -17.17 0.89
C ASP A 213 -21.44 -16.39 0.37
N ARG A 214 -21.63 -15.23 -0.25
CA ARG A 214 -20.56 -14.39 -0.84
C ARG A 214 -20.79 -12.92 -0.53
N TYR A 215 -19.96 -12.39 0.32
CA TYR A 215 -19.99 -11.00 0.76
C TYR A 215 -18.74 -10.26 0.32
N PHE A 216 -18.88 -8.98 -0.01
CA PHE A 216 -17.76 -8.04 -0.04
C PHE A 216 -18.19 -6.64 0.42
N GLN A 217 -17.18 -5.83 0.74
CA GLN A 217 -17.36 -4.40 1.03
C GLN A 217 -16.06 -3.65 0.73
N ILE A 218 -16.15 -2.48 0.09
CA ILE A 218 -15.04 -1.52 0.06
C ILE A 218 -15.20 -0.60 1.27
N VAL A 219 -14.49 -0.90 2.35
CA VAL A 219 -14.78 -0.42 3.71
C VAL A 219 -13.64 0.41 4.30
N LYS A 220 -13.98 1.44 5.08
CA LYS A 220 -13.05 2.14 5.96
C LYS A 220 -12.76 1.31 7.20
N CYS A 221 -11.46 1.18 7.50
CA CYS A 221 -10.92 0.53 8.69
C CYS A 221 -10.09 1.53 9.48
N PHE A 222 -9.99 1.33 10.79
CA PHE A 222 -9.37 2.27 11.73
C PHE A 222 -8.41 1.52 12.65
N ARG A 223 -7.15 1.96 12.75
CA ARG A 223 -6.15 1.38 13.65
C ARG A 223 -5.29 2.47 14.25
N ASP A 224 -5.24 2.52 15.57
CA ASP A 224 -4.36 3.44 16.31
C ASP A 224 -2.97 2.78 16.49
N GLU A 225 -2.18 2.88 15.43
CA GLU A 225 -0.84 2.32 15.33
C GLU A 225 0.19 3.40 14.94
N ASP A 226 1.46 3.06 15.06
CA ASP A 226 2.55 3.91 14.58
C ASP A 226 2.45 4.10 13.06
N LEU A 227 2.50 5.36 12.63
CA LEU A 227 2.33 5.72 11.23
C LEU A 227 3.64 5.54 10.46
N ARG A 228 3.51 5.03 9.23
CA ARG A 228 4.59 4.83 8.27
C ARG A 228 4.14 5.29 6.88
N ALA A 229 5.03 5.22 5.90
CA ALA A 229 4.68 5.56 4.51
C ALA A 229 3.53 4.72 3.94
N ASP A 230 3.38 3.49 4.40
CA ASP A 230 2.38 2.50 3.99
C ASP A 230 1.25 2.28 5.03
N ARG A 231 1.17 3.13 6.07
CA ARG A 231 0.14 3.05 7.13
C ARG A 231 -0.51 4.39 7.39
N GLN A 232 -1.84 4.35 7.56
CA GLN A 232 -2.68 5.48 7.96
C GLN A 232 -3.62 5.03 9.08
N PRO A 233 -4.02 5.92 10.01
CA PRO A 233 -4.92 5.57 11.11
C PRO A 233 -6.32 5.22 10.62
N GLU A 234 -6.69 5.71 9.45
CA GLU A 234 -7.87 5.34 8.68
C GLU A 234 -7.47 4.96 7.25
N PHE A 235 -7.85 3.78 6.82
CA PHE A 235 -7.48 3.24 5.51
C PHE A 235 -8.66 2.47 4.89
N THR A 236 -8.52 2.04 3.66
CA THR A 236 -9.60 1.34 2.95
C THR A 236 -9.18 -0.09 2.64
N GLN A 237 -10.09 -1.05 2.89
CA GLN A 237 -9.94 -2.43 2.46
C GLN A 237 -11.00 -2.79 1.42
N ILE A 238 -10.65 -3.72 0.52
CA ILE A 238 -11.64 -4.57 -0.16
C ILE A 238 -11.73 -5.81 0.72
N ASP A 239 -12.81 -5.94 1.47
CA ASP A 239 -13.02 -7.03 2.40
C ASP A 239 -14.02 -8.01 1.81
N CYS A 240 -13.70 -9.33 1.86
CA CYS A 240 -14.49 -10.38 1.26
C CYS A 240 -14.59 -11.57 2.21
N GLU A 241 -15.74 -12.28 2.18
CA GLU A 241 -15.93 -13.55 2.90
C GLU A 241 -16.86 -14.46 2.07
N MET A 242 -16.61 -15.76 2.14
CA MET A 242 -17.34 -16.78 1.40
C MET A 242 -17.64 -18.01 2.28
N ALA A 243 -18.81 -18.60 2.10
CA ALA A 243 -19.20 -19.86 2.75
C ALA A 243 -19.06 -21.05 1.81
N PHE A 244 -18.96 -22.27 2.40
CA PHE A 244 -18.87 -23.55 1.71
C PHE A 244 -17.67 -23.66 0.75
N ILE A 245 -16.51 -23.18 1.19
CA ILE A 245 -15.29 -23.08 0.40
C ILE A 245 -14.07 -23.70 1.10
N THR A 246 -13.06 -23.94 0.30
CA THR A 246 -11.70 -24.30 0.70
C THR A 246 -10.72 -23.16 0.46
N GLN A 247 -9.48 -23.30 0.92
CA GLN A 247 -8.41 -22.36 0.62
C GLN A 247 -8.21 -22.17 -0.90
N GLU A 248 -8.28 -23.26 -1.68
CA GLU A 248 -8.08 -23.21 -3.13
C GLU A 248 -9.13 -22.35 -3.84
N ASP A 249 -10.38 -22.35 -3.37
CA ASP A 249 -11.45 -21.52 -3.93
C ASP A 249 -11.13 -20.02 -3.72
N ILE A 250 -10.65 -19.66 -2.53
CA ILE A 250 -10.21 -18.28 -2.24
C ILE A 250 -9.04 -17.88 -3.15
N LEU A 251 -7.99 -18.71 -3.21
CA LEU A 251 -6.83 -18.41 -4.05
C LEU A 251 -7.24 -18.23 -5.51
N HIS A 252 -8.08 -19.11 -6.05
CA HIS A 252 -8.54 -19.05 -7.44
C HIS A 252 -9.33 -17.76 -7.74
N ILE A 253 -10.30 -17.42 -6.91
CA ILE A 253 -11.18 -16.26 -7.13
C ILE A 253 -10.39 -14.95 -7.02
N PHE A 254 -9.55 -14.81 -5.99
CA PHE A 254 -8.87 -13.55 -5.74
C PHE A 254 -7.57 -13.38 -6.53
N GLU A 255 -6.95 -14.48 -7.01
CA GLU A 255 -6.00 -14.41 -8.10
C GLU A 255 -6.68 -13.89 -9.38
N GLY A 256 -7.89 -14.36 -9.66
CA GLY A 256 -8.72 -13.86 -10.76
C GLY A 256 -9.04 -12.37 -10.65
N LEU A 257 -9.42 -11.87 -9.46
CA LEU A 257 -9.62 -10.43 -9.21
C LEU A 257 -8.35 -9.63 -9.51
N THR A 258 -7.21 -10.10 -9.00
CA THR A 258 -5.93 -9.43 -9.19
C THR A 258 -5.55 -9.36 -10.68
N ARG A 259 -5.69 -10.46 -11.40
CA ARG A 259 -5.48 -10.51 -12.86
C ARG A 259 -6.42 -9.58 -13.61
N HIS A 260 -7.70 -9.57 -13.24
CA HIS A 260 -8.69 -8.67 -13.84
C HIS A 260 -8.29 -7.21 -13.69
N LEU A 261 -7.89 -6.79 -12.48
CA LEU A 261 -7.45 -5.43 -12.22
C LEU A 261 -6.20 -5.06 -13.05
N PHE A 262 -5.17 -5.90 -13.07
CA PHE A 262 -3.98 -5.64 -13.88
C PHE A 262 -4.29 -5.57 -15.38
N LYS A 263 -5.10 -6.48 -15.90
CA LYS A 263 -5.50 -6.48 -17.31
C LYS A 263 -6.30 -5.23 -17.68
N THR A 264 -7.33 -4.88 -16.91
CA THR A 264 -8.26 -3.79 -17.26
C THR A 264 -7.70 -2.40 -16.98
N VAL A 265 -6.82 -2.27 -15.97
CA VAL A 265 -6.30 -0.97 -15.53
C VAL A 265 -4.91 -0.68 -16.11
N LYS A 266 -4.05 -1.70 -16.19
CA LYS A 266 -2.65 -1.59 -16.63
C LYS A 266 -2.39 -2.21 -18.01
N GLY A 267 -3.27 -3.08 -18.52
CA GLY A 267 -3.04 -3.84 -19.75
C GLY A 267 -2.01 -4.98 -19.58
N ILE A 268 -1.76 -5.42 -18.34
CA ILE A 268 -0.78 -6.46 -18.01
C ILE A 268 -1.53 -7.77 -17.76
N GLU A 269 -1.05 -8.84 -18.38
CA GLU A 269 -1.55 -10.19 -18.19
C GLU A 269 -0.52 -11.04 -17.45
N PHE A 270 -0.97 -11.87 -16.51
CA PHE A 270 -0.14 -12.81 -15.78
C PHE A 270 -0.50 -14.24 -16.12
N ASN A 271 0.51 -15.10 -16.05
CA ASN A 271 0.34 -16.53 -15.89
C ASN A 271 -0.12 -16.86 -14.46
N ASN A 272 0.00 -18.11 -14.01
CA ASN A 272 -0.32 -18.48 -12.64
C ASN A 272 0.62 -17.77 -11.65
N PHE A 273 0.11 -17.35 -10.50
CA PHE A 273 0.92 -16.79 -9.44
C PHE A 273 1.74 -17.90 -8.79
N GLN A 274 2.96 -17.57 -8.43
CA GLN A 274 3.80 -18.49 -7.67
C GLN A 274 3.17 -18.73 -6.30
N ARG A 275 3.30 -19.97 -5.79
CA ARG A 275 2.94 -20.33 -4.41
C ARG A 275 4.21 -20.67 -3.64
N MET A 276 4.35 -20.11 -2.46
CA MET A 276 5.51 -20.28 -1.59
C MET A 276 5.03 -20.56 -0.17
N GLN A 277 5.63 -21.54 0.49
CA GLN A 277 5.37 -21.76 1.91
C GLN A 277 6.06 -20.68 2.74
N TYR A 278 5.46 -20.28 3.85
CA TYR A 278 6.06 -19.32 4.78
C TYR A 278 7.47 -19.71 5.21
N ALA A 279 7.70 -21.00 5.51
CA ALA A 279 9.03 -21.50 5.88
C ALA A 279 10.08 -21.25 4.78
N ASP A 280 9.71 -21.43 3.50
CA ASP A 280 10.60 -21.14 2.36
C ASP A 280 10.79 -19.64 2.15
N ALA A 281 9.76 -18.84 2.33
CA ALA A 281 9.86 -17.39 2.25
C ALA A 281 10.85 -16.84 3.30
N MET A 282 10.76 -17.32 4.53
CA MET A 282 11.68 -16.97 5.60
C MET A 282 13.09 -17.51 5.37
N ARG A 283 13.22 -18.76 4.91
CA ARG A 283 14.52 -19.39 4.66
C ARG A 283 15.27 -18.73 3.49
N LEU A 284 14.58 -18.45 2.38
CA LEU A 284 15.19 -17.98 1.13
C LEU A 284 15.30 -16.45 1.03
N TYR A 285 14.47 -15.72 1.77
CA TYR A 285 14.35 -14.27 1.63
C TYR A 285 14.34 -13.52 2.97
N GLY A 286 14.13 -14.21 4.10
CA GLY A 286 14.04 -13.58 5.43
C GLY A 286 12.83 -12.68 5.64
N SER A 287 11.75 -12.93 4.88
CA SER A 287 10.53 -12.12 4.90
C SER A 287 9.32 -12.97 4.53
N ASP A 288 8.21 -12.76 5.21
CA ASP A 288 6.88 -13.28 4.89
C ASP A 288 6.25 -12.67 3.61
N LYS A 289 6.86 -11.61 3.09
CA LYS A 289 6.46 -10.89 1.88
C LYS A 289 7.64 -10.64 0.95
N PRO A 290 8.25 -11.70 0.38
CA PRO A 290 9.46 -11.57 -0.41
C PRO A 290 9.24 -10.82 -1.72
N ASP A 291 10.22 -9.99 -2.09
CA ASP A 291 10.29 -9.41 -3.44
C ASP A 291 10.98 -10.42 -4.38
N ILE A 292 10.21 -11.07 -5.23
CA ILE A 292 10.69 -12.10 -6.14
C ILE A 292 10.98 -11.60 -7.56
N ARG A 293 10.99 -10.26 -7.79
CA ARG A 293 11.37 -9.68 -9.10
C ARG A 293 12.81 -9.98 -9.50
N PHE A 294 13.64 -10.32 -8.54
CA PHE A 294 15.04 -10.67 -8.74
C PHE A 294 15.45 -11.85 -7.86
N GLY A 295 16.49 -12.56 -8.27
CA GLY A 295 17.07 -13.68 -7.52
C GLY A 295 17.73 -13.24 -6.21
N MET A 296 18.99 -13.57 -6.01
CA MET A 296 19.77 -13.25 -4.82
C MET A 296 19.13 -13.88 -3.56
N GLN A 297 18.73 -15.15 -3.69
CA GLN A 297 18.23 -15.95 -2.57
C GLN A 297 19.31 -16.16 -1.52
N PHE A 298 18.89 -16.39 -0.30
CA PHE A 298 19.80 -16.69 0.81
C PHE A 298 20.45 -18.04 0.65
N VAL A 299 21.73 -18.10 1.03
CA VAL A 299 22.52 -19.32 1.11
C VAL A 299 23.00 -19.50 2.54
N GLU A 300 22.63 -20.61 3.15
CA GLU A 300 23.09 -21.00 4.49
C GLU A 300 24.48 -21.61 4.42
N LEU A 301 25.37 -21.16 5.30
CA LEU A 301 26.79 -21.51 5.24
C LEU A 301 27.29 -22.28 6.47
N ASN A 302 26.44 -22.61 7.44
CA ASN A 302 26.86 -23.21 8.71
C ASN A 302 27.83 -24.42 8.49
N GLU A 303 27.49 -25.35 7.58
CA GLU A 303 28.28 -26.52 7.28
C GLU A 303 29.61 -26.21 6.58
N VAL A 304 29.67 -25.06 5.90
CA VAL A 304 30.84 -24.64 5.11
C VAL A 304 31.85 -23.88 5.96
N VAL A 305 31.37 -23.05 6.92
CA VAL A 305 32.21 -22.03 7.55
C VAL A 305 32.50 -22.23 9.03
N LYS A 306 31.69 -23.02 9.76
CA LYS A 306 31.89 -23.23 11.20
C LYS A 306 33.06 -24.18 11.50
N GLY A 307 33.63 -24.05 12.71
CA GLY A 307 34.71 -24.89 13.17
C GLY A 307 36.12 -24.52 12.63
N LYS A 308 36.23 -23.29 12.10
CA LYS A 308 37.48 -22.77 11.52
C LYS A 308 38.20 -21.74 12.43
N GLY A 309 37.72 -21.55 13.66
CA GLY A 309 38.33 -20.63 14.63
C GLY A 309 37.94 -19.17 14.47
N PHE A 310 36.99 -18.87 13.61
CA PHE A 310 36.40 -17.54 13.54
C PHE A 310 35.18 -17.46 14.47
N SER A 311 35.38 -16.95 15.68
CA SER A 311 34.44 -17.00 16.79
C SER A 311 33.04 -16.43 16.45
N ILE A 312 32.96 -15.43 15.56
CA ILE A 312 31.67 -14.85 15.13
C ILE A 312 30.83 -15.90 14.42
N PHE A 313 31.41 -16.71 13.55
CA PHE A 313 30.69 -17.78 12.86
C PHE A 313 30.49 -19.01 13.74
N ASP A 314 31.53 -19.37 14.52
CA ASP A 314 31.48 -20.56 15.36
C ASP A 314 30.38 -20.49 16.42
N ASN A 315 30.10 -19.29 16.97
CA ASN A 315 29.11 -19.03 18.01
C ASN A 315 27.72 -18.63 17.48
N ALA A 316 27.57 -18.34 16.18
CA ALA A 316 26.28 -17.95 15.62
C ALA A 316 25.32 -19.13 15.53
N GLU A 317 24.02 -18.91 15.68
CA GLU A 317 23.00 -19.92 15.34
C GLU A 317 22.98 -20.15 13.85
N LEU A 318 22.98 -19.07 13.06
CA LEU A 318 22.98 -19.11 11.61
C LEU A 318 24.05 -18.20 11.02
N VAL A 319 24.76 -18.69 10.02
CA VAL A 319 25.59 -17.94 9.09
C VAL A 319 24.95 -18.02 7.72
N VAL A 320 24.58 -16.89 7.15
CA VAL A 320 23.78 -16.82 5.92
C VAL A 320 24.20 -15.62 5.08
N GLY A 321 24.12 -15.77 3.76
CA GLY A 321 24.55 -14.70 2.86
C GLY A 321 23.79 -14.65 1.55
N ILE A 322 24.16 -13.68 0.73
CA ILE A 322 23.66 -13.47 -0.63
C ILE A 322 24.81 -13.31 -1.61
N ASN A 323 24.58 -13.69 -2.86
CA ASN A 323 25.52 -13.44 -3.96
C ASN A 323 25.08 -12.23 -4.79
N ALA A 324 25.84 -11.15 -4.73
CA ALA A 324 25.66 -9.97 -5.56
C ALA A 324 26.46 -10.12 -6.86
N LYS A 325 25.80 -10.59 -7.91
CA LYS A 325 26.42 -10.89 -9.22
C LYS A 325 27.05 -9.64 -9.83
N GLY A 326 28.28 -9.78 -10.33
CA GLY A 326 29.02 -8.70 -10.98
C GLY A 326 29.54 -7.60 -10.06
N CYS A 327 29.49 -7.77 -8.74
CA CYS A 327 29.82 -6.72 -7.75
C CYS A 327 31.21 -6.87 -7.11
N ALA A 328 32.09 -7.76 -7.59
CA ALA A 328 33.45 -7.91 -7.05
C ALA A 328 34.25 -6.60 -7.08
N GLY A 329 33.95 -5.71 -8.04
CA GLY A 329 34.59 -4.41 -8.20
C GLY A 329 34.16 -3.32 -7.18
N TYR A 330 33.26 -3.62 -6.24
CA TYR A 330 32.85 -2.64 -5.21
C TYR A 330 34.08 -2.15 -4.44
N THR A 331 34.20 -0.83 -4.34
CA THR A 331 35.28 -0.19 -3.58
C THR A 331 35.11 -0.42 -2.08
N ARG A 332 36.17 -0.21 -1.32
CA ARG A 332 36.09 -0.25 0.15
C ARG A 332 35.00 0.69 0.68
N LYS A 333 34.90 1.90 0.12
CA LYS A 333 33.87 2.88 0.51
C LYS A 333 32.45 2.33 0.32
N GLN A 334 32.16 1.66 -0.80
CA GLN A 334 30.84 1.07 -1.03
C GLN A 334 30.53 -0.07 -0.05
N ILE A 335 31.53 -0.90 0.31
CA ILE A 335 31.36 -1.92 1.35
C ILE A 335 31.13 -1.31 2.72
N ASP A 336 31.86 -0.23 3.05
CA ASP A 336 31.69 0.50 4.31
C ASP A 336 30.28 1.14 4.37
N GLU A 337 29.78 1.72 3.28
CA GLU A 337 28.39 2.25 3.16
C GLU A 337 27.34 1.17 3.37
N LEU A 338 27.51 -0.04 2.81
CA LEU A 338 26.61 -1.18 3.06
C LEU A 338 26.67 -1.63 4.52
N THR A 339 27.87 -1.63 5.10
CA THR A 339 28.07 -1.99 6.52
C THR A 339 27.38 -0.98 7.44
N ASP A 340 27.50 0.30 7.17
CA ASP A 340 26.82 1.36 7.92
C ASP A 340 25.30 1.30 7.75
N TYR A 341 24.83 0.95 6.55
CA TYR A 341 23.39 0.75 6.29
C TYR A 341 22.79 -0.34 7.19
N ILE A 342 23.39 -1.53 7.24
CA ILE A 342 22.86 -2.64 8.04
C ILE A 342 23.05 -2.45 9.55
N LYS A 343 23.99 -1.60 9.98
CA LYS A 343 24.20 -1.26 11.40
C LYS A 343 23.20 -0.25 11.94
N ARG A 344 22.38 0.37 11.10
CA ARG A 344 21.33 1.30 11.57
C ARG A 344 20.46 0.64 12.63
N PRO A 345 20.02 1.37 13.67
CA PRO A 345 19.23 0.79 14.78
C PRO A 345 18.00 0.00 14.35
N GLN A 346 17.40 0.40 13.23
CA GLN A 346 16.21 -0.25 12.65
C GLN A 346 16.50 -1.65 12.09
N ILE A 347 17.75 -1.91 11.66
CA ILE A 347 18.21 -3.20 11.11
C ILE A 347 19.00 -3.97 12.16
N GLY A 348 19.95 -3.29 12.83
CA GLY A 348 20.64 -3.77 14.02
C GLY A 348 21.66 -4.89 13.79
N ALA A 349 22.21 -5.03 12.57
CA ALA A 349 23.29 -5.99 12.34
C ALA A 349 24.61 -5.51 12.99
N THR A 350 25.44 -6.43 13.43
CA THR A 350 26.69 -6.12 14.13
C THR A 350 27.85 -5.82 13.18
N GLY A 351 27.82 -6.37 11.96
CA GLY A 351 28.84 -6.18 10.94
C GLY A 351 28.52 -6.91 9.66
N LEU A 352 29.29 -6.65 8.61
CA LEU A 352 29.20 -7.28 7.30
C LEU A 352 30.51 -8.01 6.99
N ILE A 353 30.39 -9.26 6.63
CA ILE A 353 31.49 -10.09 6.13
C ILE A 353 31.29 -10.24 4.63
N TYR A 354 32.37 -10.17 3.87
CA TYR A 354 32.31 -10.34 2.41
C TYR A 354 33.41 -11.24 1.88
N CYS A 355 33.15 -11.87 0.77
CA CYS A 355 34.14 -12.55 -0.05
C CYS A 355 33.96 -12.10 -1.52
N ARG A 356 35.06 -11.67 -2.14
CA ARG A 356 35.12 -11.29 -3.55
C ARG A 356 35.61 -12.45 -4.37
N TYR A 357 34.94 -12.74 -5.45
CA TYR A 357 35.45 -13.60 -6.50
C TYR A 357 35.94 -12.70 -7.63
N ASN A 358 37.24 -12.38 -7.62
CA ASN A 358 37.81 -11.45 -8.57
C ASN A 358 37.75 -11.99 -10.01
N THR A 359 37.80 -11.12 -11.00
CA THR A 359 37.75 -11.49 -12.42
C THR A 359 38.98 -12.28 -12.90
N ASP A 360 40.07 -12.26 -12.15
CA ASP A 360 41.27 -13.06 -12.38
C ASP A 360 41.19 -14.48 -11.79
N GLY A 361 40.05 -14.83 -11.20
CA GLY A 361 39.83 -16.13 -10.57
C GLY A 361 40.28 -16.24 -9.11
N THR A 362 40.83 -15.17 -8.53
CA THR A 362 41.25 -15.17 -7.12
C THR A 362 40.11 -14.87 -6.18
N LEU A 363 40.11 -15.49 -4.99
CA LEU A 363 39.13 -15.21 -3.93
C LEU A 363 39.77 -14.39 -2.81
N LYS A 364 39.06 -13.38 -2.32
CA LYS A 364 39.53 -12.53 -1.25
C LYS A 364 38.39 -12.18 -0.29
N SER A 365 38.58 -12.47 1.01
CA SER A 365 37.58 -12.23 2.04
C SER A 365 38.06 -11.20 3.07
N SER A 366 37.12 -10.55 3.74
CA SER A 366 37.40 -9.74 4.94
C SER A 366 37.91 -10.56 6.12
N VAL A 367 37.82 -11.88 6.04
CA VAL A 367 38.21 -12.86 7.08
C VAL A 367 39.20 -13.91 6.56
N ASP A 368 39.94 -13.62 5.50
CA ASP A 368 40.89 -14.52 4.81
C ASP A 368 41.98 -15.08 5.73
N LYS A 369 42.32 -14.43 6.84
CA LYS A 369 43.22 -14.95 7.85
C LYS A 369 42.73 -16.21 8.60
N PHE A 370 41.44 -16.53 8.51
CA PHE A 370 40.81 -17.70 9.13
C PHE A 370 40.46 -18.77 8.12
N TYR A 371 40.48 -18.48 6.83
CA TYR A 371 40.04 -19.38 5.75
C TYR A 371 41.10 -19.47 4.66
N SER A 372 41.47 -20.70 4.30
CA SER A 372 42.35 -20.99 3.15
C SER A 372 41.64 -20.68 1.83
N GLU A 373 42.41 -20.64 0.74
CA GLU A 373 41.86 -20.41 -0.61
C GLU A 373 40.89 -21.54 -1.02
N ASP A 374 41.19 -22.80 -0.65
CA ASP A 374 40.29 -23.95 -0.88
C ASP A 374 38.96 -23.79 -0.12
N GLU A 375 38.99 -23.29 1.11
CA GLU A 375 37.80 -23.04 1.91
C GLU A 375 36.97 -21.86 1.34
N LEU A 376 37.59 -20.81 0.85
CA LEU A 376 36.90 -19.72 0.14
C LEU A 376 36.31 -20.21 -1.19
N THR A 377 36.95 -21.19 -1.85
CA THR A 377 36.38 -21.82 -3.05
C THR A 377 35.10 -22.60 -2.71
N ASN A 378 35.05 -23.26 -1.54
CA ASN A 378 33.83 -23.89 -1.07
C ASN A 378 32.70 -22.86 -0.79
N TRP A 379 33.04 -21.63 -0.31
CA TRP A 379 32.06 -20.59 -0.20
C TRP A 379 31.49 -20.22 -1.59
N ALA A 380 32.37 -19.95 -2.57
CA ALA A 380 31.96 -19.61 -3.93
C ALA A 380 31.04 -20.68 -4.54
N ALA A 381 31.40 -21.98 -4.32
CA ALA A 381 30.57 -23.08 -4.78
C ALA A 381 29.20 -23.13 -4.09
N ALA A 382 29.12 -22.88 -2.78
CA ALA A 382 27.84 -22.81 -2.07
C ALA A 382 26.92 -21.69 -2.58
N PHE A 383 27.48 -20.56 -2.98
CA PHE A 383 26.76 -19.43 -3.56
C PHE A 383 26.48 -19.56 -5.06
N ASP A 384 26.95 -20.60 -5.74
CA ASP A 384 26.98 -20.67 -7.21
C ASP A 384 27.56 -19.36 -7.80
N ALA A 385 28.67 -18.89 -7.19
CA ALA A 385 29.29 -17.64 -7.54
C ALA A 385 30.30 -17.82 -8.68
N GLU A 386 30.36 -16.84 -9.54
CA GLU A 386 31.27 -16.77 -10.68
C GLU A 386 32.32 -15.66 -10.50
N ALA A 387 33.40 -15.71 -11.28
CA ALA A 387 34.39 -14.65 -11.27
C ALA A 387 33.76 -13.30 -11.65
N GLY A 388 33.90 -12.31 -10.77
CA GLY A 388 33.24 -11.02 -10.84
C GLY A 388 32.16 -10.82 -9.75
N ASP A 389 31.81 -11.83 -8.96
CA ASP A 389 30.75 -11.78 -7.96
C ASP A 389 31.24 -11.33 -6.57
N LEU A 390 30.31 -10.80 -5.78
CA LEU A 390 30.52 -10.39 -4.38
C LEU A 390 29.56 -11.14 -3.46
N MET A 391 30.09 -11.98 -2.61
CA MET A 391 29.32 -12.68 -1.57
C MET A 391 29.28 -11.84 -0.30
N LEU A 392 28.09 -11.55 0.22
CA LEU A 392 27.82 -10.75 1.42
C LEU A 392 27.21 -11.66 2.48
N VAL A 393 27.81 -11.72 3.68
CA VAL A 393 27.50 -12.70 4.71
C VAL A 393 27.25 -12.02 6.05
N LEU A 394 26.18 -12.45 6.73
CA LEU A 394 25.84 -12.09 8.11
C LEU A 394 25.81 -13.34 8.99
N ALA A 395 25.98 -13.14 10.30
CA ALA A 395 25.94 -14.19 11.29
C ALA A 395 25.29 -13.73 12.59
N GLY A 396 24.51 -14.58 13.22
CA GLY A 396 23.85 -14.24 14.48
C GLY A 396 22.74 -15.21 14.88
N ASN A 397 21.76 -14.68 15.64
CA ASN A 397 20.52 -15.40 15.92
C ASN A 397 19.74 -15.60 14.62
N GLU A 398 19.18 -16.78 14.42
CA GLU A 398 18.58 -17.17 13.14
C GLU A 398 17.47 -16.22 12.68
N GLU A 399 16.49 -15.93 13.52
CA GLU A 399 15.37 -15.09 13.16
C GLU A 399 15.81 -13.65 12.82
N LYS A 400 16.69 -13.08 13.66
CA LYS A 400 17.17 -11.70 13.47
C LYS A 400 18.05 -11.58 12.22
N VAL A 401 18.98 -12.51 12.01
CA VAL A 401 19.94 -12.41 10.91
C VAL A 401 19.26 -12.56 9.54
N ARG A 402 18.19 -13.37 9.44
CA ARG A 402 17.39 -13.48 8.22
C ARG A 402 16.70 -12.14 7.87
N LYS A 403 16.08 -11.50 8.86
CA LYS A 403 15.45 -10.18 8.67
C LYS A 403 16.48 -9.10 8.28
N GLN A 404 17.65 -9.10 8.93
CA GLN A 404 18.75 -8.18 8.61
C GLN A 404 19.30 -8.39 7.19
N LEU A 405 19.46 -9.64 6.77
CA LEU A 405 19.94 -9.96 5.43
C LEU A 405 18.91 -9.61 4.35
N ASN A 406 17.60 -9.70 4.65
CA ASN A 406 16.57 -9.22 3.73
C ASN A 406 16.71 -7.72 3.45
N GLU A 407 16.96 -6.90 4.48
CA GLU A 407 17.20 -5.47 4.29
C GLU A 407 18.41 -5.21 3.39
N LEU A 408 19.51 -5.94 3.61
CA LEU A 408 20.69 -5.86 2.74
C LEU A 408 20.37 -6.29 1.29
N ARG A 409 19.62 -7.38 1.13
CA ARG A 409 19.18 -7.88 -0.18
C ARG A 409 18.36 -6.84 -0.93
N LEU A 410 17.41 -6.21 -0.26
CA LEU A 410 16.56 -5.16 -0.85
C LEU A 410 17.38 -3.92 -1.23
N GLU A 411 18.34 -3.52 -0.40
CA GLU A 411 19.26 -2.42 -0.70
C GLU A 411 20.15 -2.73 -1.91
N MET A 412 20.71 -3.94 -1.98
CA MET A 412 21.45 -4.40 -3.15
C MET A 412 20.57 -4.40 -4.42
N GLY A 413 19.33 -4.85 -4.29
CA GLY A 413 18.35 -4.79 -5.38
C GLY A 413 18.07 -3.38 -5.87
N ASN A 414 18.04 -2.38 -4.97
CA ASN A 414 17.90 -0.96 -5.31
C ASN A 414 19.15 -0.45 -6.05
N GLN A 415 20.35 -0.67 -5.49
CA GLN A 415 21.61 -0.19 -6.06
C GLN A 415 21.87 -0.77 -7.45
N LEU A 416 21.44 -2.00 -7.68
CA LEU A 416 21.60 -2.68 -8.97
C LEU A 416 20.43 -2.45 -9.95
N GLY A 417 19.43 -1.66 -9.57
CA GLY A 417 18.25 -1.37 -10.41
C GLY A 417 17.34 -2.57 -10.68
N LEU A 418 17.43 -3.62 -9.85
CA LEU A 418 16.67 -4.86 -10.01
C LEU A 418 15.20 -4.74 -9.55
N ARG A 419 14.87 -3.70 -8.80
CA ARG A 419 13.52 -3.43 -8.27
C ARG A 419 12.75 -2.48 -9.17
N ASN A 420 12.63 -2.84 -10.45
CA ASN A 420 11.89 -2.02 -11.41
C ASN A 420 10.40 -1.91 -11.01
N LYS A 421 9.90 -0.67 -10.92
CA LYS A 421 8.51 -0.37 -10.54
C LYS A 421 7.47 -0.76 -11.61
N ASP A 422 7.89 -0.90 -12.86
CA ASP A 422 7.04 -1.32 -13.97
C ASP A 422 6.96 -2.84 -14.13
N GLN A 423 7.74 -3.59 -13.34
CA GLN A 423 7.70 -5.04 -13.29
C GLN A 423 6.94 -5.50 -12.05
N PHE A 424 6.01 -6.44 -12.22
CA PHE A 424 5.17 -6.97 -11.15
C PHE A 424 5.37 -8.47 -11.02
N ALA A 425 5.61 -8.93 -9.82
CA ALA A 425 5.83 -10.33 -9.48
C ALA A 425 4.92 -10.74 -8.31
N PRO A 426 3.65 -11.10 -8.62
CA PRO A 426 2.71 -11.56 -7.61
C PRO A 426 3.00 -13.01 -7.18
N LEU A 427 2.84 -13.28 -5.88
CA LEU A 427 2.92 -14.61 -5.31
C LEU A 427 1.96 -14.77 -4.12
N TRP A 428 1.57 -16.00 -3.84
CA TRP A 428 0.91 -16.40 -2.62
C TRP A 428 1.93 -16.94 -1.62
N VAL A 429 1.89 -16.44 -0.39
CA VAL A 429 2.58 -17.04 0.75
C VAL A 429 1.55 -17.79 1.57
N LEU A 430 1.84 -19.04 1.91
CA LEU A 430 0.92 -20.00 2.50
C LEU A 430 1.55 -20.67 3.72
N ASP A 431 0.73 -21.37 4.49
CA ASP A 431 1.18 -22.25 5.58
C ASP A 431 1.98 -21.52 6.67
N PHE A 432 1.48 -20.34 7.06
CA PHE A 432 2.01 -19.56 8.18
C PHE A 432 1.94 -20.35 9.50
N PRO A 433 2.77 -20.05 10.50
CA PRO A 433 2.51 -20.50 11.86
C PRO A 433 1.15 -20.05 12.35
N LEU A 434 0.44 -20.92 13.07
CA LEU A 434 -0.86 -20.57 13.67
C LEU A 434 -0.68 -19.64 14.87
N LEU A 435 0.36 -19.92 15.66
CA LEU A 435 0.66 -19.30 16.95
C LEU A 435 2.11 -18.81 17.00
N GLU A 436 2.31 -17.66 17.62
CA GLU A 436 3.61 -17.12 17.97
C GLU A 436 3.76 -17.07 19.49
N TRP A 437 4.93 -17.49 19.98
CA TRP A 437 5.23 -17.38 21.40
C TRP A 437 5.76 -15.99 21.72
N ASP A 438 5.15 -15.32 22.67
CA ASP A 438 5.61 -14.03 23.17
C ASP A 438 6.33 -14.23 24.53
N GLU A 439 7.63 -13.94 24.54
CA GLU A 439 8.45 -14.07 25.74
C GLU A 439 8.12 -13.04 26.83
N GLU A 440 7.61 -11.86 26.45
CA GLU A 440 7.26 -10.81 27.43
C GLU A 440 6.00 -11.18 28.20
N THR A 441 4.99 -11.71 27.52
CA THR A 441 3.72 -12.11 28.15
C THR A 441 3.72 -13.57 28.62
N GLY A 442 4.68 -14.40 28.17
CA GLY A 442 4.80 -15.82 28.50
C GLY A 442 3.62 -16.65 28.00
N ARG A 443 3.03 -16.29 26.85
CA ARG A 443 1.89 -16.97 26.23
C ARG A 443 1.95 -16.95 24.70
N TYR A 444 1.13 -17.78 24.10
CA TYR A 444 0.92 -17.74 22.65
C TYR A 444 -0.02 -16.59 22.24
N HIS A 445 0.27 -15.99 21.12
CA HIS A 445 -0.59 -15.08 20.36
C HIS A 445 -0.94 -15.69 19.00
N ALA A 446 -2.11 -15.39 18.48
CA ALA A 446 -2.44 -15.77 17.12
C ALA A 446 -1.62 -14.92 16.14
N MET A 447 -0.95 -15.57 15.18
CA MET A 447 -0.16 -14.84 14.19
C MET A 447 -1.05 -13.93 13.30
N HIS A 448 -2.26 -14.38 12.98
CA HIS A 448 -3.23 -13.61 12.18
C HIS A 448 -4.43 -13.17 13.01
N HIS A 449 -5.29 -14.11 13.39
CA HIS A 449 -6.54 -13.81 14.09
C HIS A 449 -6.98 -15.02 14.93
N PRO A 450 -7.61 -14.83 16.11
CA PRO A 450 -8.11 -15.93 16.95
C PRO A 450 -9.10 -16.89 16.28
N PHE A 451 -9.74 -16.47 15.18
CA PHE A 451 -10.67 -17.30 14.40
C PHE A 451 -10.01 -17.99 13.18
N THR A 452 -8.71 -17.89 13.02
CA THR A 452 -7.97 -18.60 11.96
C THR A 452 -7.94 -20.09 12.23
N SER A 453 -8.39 -20.90 11.26
CA SER A 453 -8.35 -22.36 11.37
C SER A 453 -6.92 -22.87 11.23
N PRO A 454 -6.49 -23.84 12.06
CA PRO A 454 -5.31 -24.63 11.74
C PRO A 454 -5.54 -25.44 10.47
N LYS A 455 -4.44 -25.90 9.84
CA LYS A 455 -4.52 -26.94 8.81
C LYS A 455 -5.18 -28.20 9.41
N PRO A 456 -6.10 -28.87 8.72
CA PRO A 456 -6.81 -30.04 9.26
C PRO A 456 -5.88 -31.15 9.76
N GLU A 457 -4.78 -31.39 9.05
CA GLU A 457 -3.78 -32.40 9.39
C GLU A 457 -2.98 -32.05 10.64
N ASP A 458 -2.88 -30.78 11.02
CA ASP A 458 -2.09 -30.29 12.16
C ASP A 458 -2.95 -30.14 13.44
N ILE A 459 -4.28 -30.27 13.38
CA ILE A 459 -5.18 -30.16 14.55
C ILE A 459 -4.74 -31.03 15.73
N PRO A 460 -4.34 -32.32 15.53
CA PRO A 460 -3.88 -33.16 16.63
C PRO A 460 -2.59 -32.65 17.33
N MET A 461 -1.83 -31.77 16.66
CA MET A 461 -0.60 -31.21 17.21
C MET A 461 -0.85 -30.04 18.18
N LEU A 462 -2.04 -29.46 18.21
CA LEU A 462 -2.33 -28.30 19.07
C LEU A 462 -2.02 -28.58 20.56
N ASP A 463 -2.33 -29.78 21.06
CA ASP A 463 -2.05 -30.12 22.46
C ASP A 463 -0.61 -30.64 22.71
N THR A 464 0.13 -31.05 21.68
CA THR A 464 1.44 -31.69 21.83
C THR A 464 2.61 -30.83 21.35
N ASP A 465 2.39 -30.05 20.28
CA ASP A 465 3.42 -29.21 19.65
C ASP A 465 2.79 -27.97 19.00
N PRO A 466 2.16 -27.07 19.77
CA PRO A 466 1.42 -25.92 19.25
C PRO A 466 2.29 -24.96 18.43
N LYS A 467 3.59 -24.92 18.68
CA LYS A 467 4.55 -24.06 17.97
C LYS A 467 4.65 -24.40 16.46
N ASN A 468 4.48 -25.66 16.11
CA ASN A 468 4.66 -26.14 14.73
C ASN A 468 3.34 -26.35 13.99
N VAL A 469 2.21 -25.96 14.59
CA VAL A 469 0.89 -25.99 13.93
C VAL A 469 0.82 -24.89 12.88
N ARG A 470 0.47 -25.28 11.65
CA ARG A 470 0.29 -24.33 10.54
C ARG A 470 -1.13 -23.79 10.49
N ALA A 471 -1.23 -22.53 10.17
CA ALA A 471 -2.50 -21.85 9.89
C ALA A 471 -3.00 -22.18 8.48
N ASN A 472 -4.30 -22.29 8.31
CA ASN A 472 -4.95 -22.30 7.01
C ASN A 472 -5.13 -20.84 6.53
N ALA A 473 -4.00 -20.13 6.45
CA ALA A 473 -3.90 -18.71 6.11
C ALA A 473 -3.08 -18.51 4.83
N TYR A 474 -3.29 -17.39 4.20
CA TYR A 474 -2.72 -17.03 2.90
C TYR A 474 -2.59 -15.53 2.75
N ASP A 475 -1.42 -15.08 2.26
CA ASP A 475 -1.18 -13.68 1.90
C ASP A 475 -0.83 -13.56 0.42
N LEU A 476 -1.45 -12.59 -0.25
CA LEU A 476 -1.06 -12.16 -1.59
C LEU A 476 0.00 -11.08 -1.47
N VAL A 477 1.16 -11.34 -2.04
CA VAL A 477 2.30 -10.43 -2.04
C VAL A 477 2.59 -9.97 -3.47
N ILE A 478 2.84 -8.68 -3.68
CA ILE A 478 3.30 -8.12 -4.95
C ILE A 478 4.52 -7.24 -4.68
N ASN A 479 5.65 -7.55 -5.32
CA ASN A 479 6.87 -6.74 -5.24
C ASN A 479 7.38 -6.48 -3.82
N GLY A 480 7.29 -7.46 -2.94
CA GLY A 480 7.73 -7.31 -1.55
C GLY A 480 6.73 -6.60 -0.63
N THR A 481 5.50 -6.45 -1.08
CA THR A 481 4.42 -5.81 -0.32
C THR A 481 3.23 -6.76 -0.21
N GLU A 482 2.79 -7.03 1.00
CA GLU A 482 1.52 -7.71 1.27
C GLU A 482 0.35 -6.82 0.81
N ILE A 483 -0.42 -7.32 -0.14
CA ILE A 483 -1.56 -6.61 -0.74
C ILE A 483 -2.87 -7.05 -0.11
N GLY A 484 -2.95 -8.30 0.29
CA GLY A 484 -4.13 -8.83 0.93
C GLY A 484 -3.80 -10.11 1.66
N GLY A 485 -4.48 -10.34 2.77
CA GLY A 485 -4.31 -11.53 3.59
C GLY A 485 -5.64 -12.03 4.12
N GLY A 486 -5.68 -13.30 4.44
CA GLY A 486 -6.86 -13.95 4.97
C GLY A 486 -6.63 -15.38 5.44
N SER A 487 -7.71 -16.03 5.84
CA SER A 487 -7.66 -17.42 6.29
C SER A 487 -9.00 -18.12 6.12
N ILE A 488 -8.98 -19.44 6.17
CA ILE A 488 -10.16 -20.23 6.50
C ILE A 488 -10.43 -20.06 7.99
N ARG A 489 -11.72 -19.95 8.36
CA ARG A 489 -12.13 -19.66 9.74
C ARG A 489 -12.48 -20.95 10.47
N ILE A 490 -12.27 -20.94 11.78
CA ILE A 490 -12.84 -21.97 12.65
C ILE A 490 -14.34 -21.77 12.68
N HIS A 491 -15.10 -22.82 12.39
CA HIS A 491 -16.57 -22.87 12.52
C HIS A 491 -17.01 -23.94 13.51
N ASP A 492 -16.11 -24.80 13.94
CA ASP A 492 -16.32 -25.80 14.99
C ASP A 492 -16.11 -25.16 16.37
N ARG A 493 -17.08 -25.34 17.27
CA ARG A 493 -17.06 -24.71 18.61
C ARG A 493 -15.98 -25.28 19.52
N ASP A 494 -15.75 -26.58 19.46
CA ASP A 494 -14.79 -27.24 20.34
C ASP A 494 -13.37 -26.84 19.94
N LEU A 495 -13.10 -26.77 18.63
CA LEU A 495 -11.85 -26.26 18.10
C LEU A 495 -11.64 -24.79 18.46
N GLN A 496 -12.69 -23.96 18.39
CA GLN A 496 -12.58 -22.54 18.78
C GLN A 496 -12.31 -22.37 20.28
N ALA A 497 -12.94 -23.19 21.12
CA ALA A 497 -12.68 -23.19 22.57
C ALA A 497 -11.23 -23.63 22.87
N LEU A 498 -10.71 -24.62 22.15
CA LEU A 498 -9.33 -25.07 22.26
C LEU A 498 -8.36 -23.94 21.85
N MET A 499 -8.62 -23.24 20.77
CA MET A 499 -7.83 -22.09 20.34
C MET A 499 -7.79 -20.99 21.40
N PHE A 500 -8.91 -20.59 21.96
CA PHE A 500 -8.96 -19.59 23.03
C PHE A 500 -8.15 -20.01 24.25
N LYS A 501 -8.18 -21.29 24.61
CA LYS A 501 -7.36 -21.85 25.70
C LYS A 501 -5.85 -21.66 25.43
N HIS A 502 -5.38 -21.98 24.20
CA HIS A 502 -3.97 -21.78 23.81
C HIS A 502 -3.57 -20.30 23.79
N LEU A 503 -4.49 -19.41 23.46
CA LEU A 503 -4.30 -17.96 23.49
C LEU A 503 -4.38 -17.36 24.91
N GLY A 504 -4.65 -18.21 25.93
CA GLY A 504 -4.71 -17.80 27.34
C GLY A 504 -5.99 -17.09 27.76
N PHE A 505 -7.08 -17.19 26.97
CA PHE A 505 -8.39 -16.67 27.38
C PHE A 505 -9.07 -17.63 28.34
N SER A 506 -9.62 -17.10 29.43
CA SER A 506 -10.63 -17.81 30.22
C SER A 506 -11.94 -17.89 29.44
N LYS A 507 -12.83 -18.82 29.83
CA LYS A 507 -14.15 -18.93 29.17
C LYS A 507 -14.96 -17.64 29.32
N GLU A 508 -14.87 -16.99 30.47
CA GLU A 508 -15.56 -15.74 30.77
C GLU A 508 -15.03 -14.58 29.91
N GLU A 509 -13.71 -14.49 29.71
CA GLU A 509 -13.10 -13.48 28.84
C GLU A 509 -13.47 -13.70 27.39
N ALA A 510 -13.39 -14.92 26.88
CA ALA A 510 -13.80 -15.27 25.52
C ALA A 510 -15.29 -14.93 25.28
N GLN A 511 -16.18 -15.31 26.24
CA GLN A 511 -17.59 -14.98 26.17
C GLN A 511 -17.87 -13.47 26.22
N LYS A 512 -17.13 -12.74 27.07
CA LYS A 512 -17.27 -11.28 27.16
C LYS A 512 -16.87 -10.58 25.88
N GLN A 513 -15.80 -11.02 25.23
CA GLN A 513 -15.26 -10.38 24.01
C GLN A 513 -15.96 -10.84 22.74
N PHE A 514 -16.17 -12.15 22.58
CA PHE A 514 -16.60 -12.79 21.33
C PHE A 514 -17.90 -13.58 21.47
N GLY A 515 -18.58 -13.52 22.63
CA GLY A 515 -19.76 -14.32 22.93
C GLY A 515 -20.84 -14.22 21.87
N PHE A 516 -21.11 -13.02 21.36
CA PHE A 516 -22.12 -12.80 20.31
C PHE A 516 -21.83 -13.59 19.01
N LEU A 517 -20.55 -13.79 18.66
CA LEU A 517 -20.17 -14.59 17.50
C LEU A 517 -20.18 -16.09 17.82
N MET A 518 -19.69 -16.47 19.00
CA MET A 518 -19.74 -17.86 19.47
C MET A 518 -21.19 -18.36 19.60
N ASP A 519 -22.07 -17.51 20.14
CA ASP A 519 -23.52 -17.82 20.26
C ASP A 519 -24.15 -17.97 18.86
N ALA A 520 -23.77 -17.14 17.88
CA ALA A 520 -24.24 -17.27 16.51
C ALA A 520 -23.82 -18.60 15.87
N PHE A 521 -22.61 -19.08 16.16
CA PHE A 521 -22.13 -20.36 15.63
C PHE A 521 -22.93 -21.58 16.15
N GLU A 522 -23.62 -21.43 17.26
CA GLU A 522 -24.53 -22.47 17.76
C GLU A 522 -25.73 -22.72 16.84
N TYR A 523 -26.06 -21.78 15.98
CA TYR A 523 -27.17 -21.89 15.02
C TYR A 523 -26.73 -22.40 13.64
N GLY A 524 -25.54 -22.99 13.53
CA GLY A 524 -25.07 -23.65 12.31
C GLY A 524 -24.21 -22.76 11.44
N ALA A 525 -22.98 -22.45 11.89
CA ALA A 525 -21.99 -21.78 11.08
C ALA A 525 -21.48 -22.68 9.94
N PRO A 526 -21.53 -22.25 8.68
CA PRO A 526 -20.95 -23.01 7.57
C PRO A 526 -19.41 -22.95 7.62
N PRO A 527 -18.70 -23.89 7.00
CA PRO A 527 -17.30 -23.68 6.65
C PRO A 527 -17.17 -22.40 5.83
N HIS A 528 -16.29 -21.48 6.24
CA HIS A 528 -16.14 -20.18 5.58
C HIS A 528 -14.71 -19.66 5.66
N GLY A 529 -14.39 -18.70 4.83
CA GLY A 529 -13.11 -18.03 4.78
C GLY A 529 -13.18 -16.78 3.94
N GLY A 530 -12.16 -15.94 4.04
CA GLY A 530 -12.15 -14.67 3.34
C GLY A 530 -10.78 -14.05 3.24
N ILE A 531 -10.73 -12.92 2.56
CA ILE A 531 -9.52 -12.14 2.35
C ILE A 531 -9.85 -10.64 2.44
N ALA A 532 -8.92 -9.86 2.93
CA ALA A 532 -9.00 -8.41 2.92
C ALA A 532 -7.80 -7.83 2.15
N PHE A 533 -8.07 -7.05 1.12
CA PHE A 533 -7.03 -6.33 0.37
C PHE A 533 -6.85 -4.94 0.95
N GLY A 534 -5.61 -4.53 1.20
CA GLY A 534 -5.26 -3.15 1.47
C GLY A 534 -5.43 -2.30 0.20
N PHE A 535 -6.62 -1.72 0.01
CA PHE A 535 -6.95 -1.01 -1.23
C PHE A 535 -6.03 0.17 -1.51
N ASP A 536 -5.61 0.88 -0.46
CA ASP A 536 -4.67 2.00 -0.60
C ASP A 536 -3.28 1.52 -1.08
N ARG A 537 -2.78 0.38 -0.53
CA ARG A 537 -1.54 -0.25 -0.98
C ARG A 537 -1.63 -0.73 -2.43
N LEU A 538 -2.73 -1.39 -2.77
CA LEU A 538 -2.96 -1.86 -4.13
C LEU A 538 -2.95 -0.67 -5.11
N CYS A 539 -3.64 0.42 -4.79
CA CYS A 539 -3.63 1.65 -5.59
C CYS A 539 -2.23 2.26 -5.72
N SER A 540 -1.43 2.28 -4.64
CA SER A 540 -0.06 2.84 -4.68
C SER A 540 0.86 2.02 -5.59
N ILE A 541 0.76 0.69 -5.56
CA ILE A 541 1.51 -0.20 -6.48
C ILE A 541 1.11 0.06 -7.92
N PHE A 542 -0.19 0.18 -8.19
CA PHE A 542 -0.68 0.49 -9.55
C PHE A 542 -0.24 1.88 -10.02
N ALA A 543 -0.09 2.83 -9.12
CA ALA A 543 0.40 4.18 -9.43
C ALA A 543 1.94 4.27 -9.46
N GLY A 544 2.69 3.22 -9.06
CA GLY A 544 4.16 3.22 -8.96
C GLY A 544 4.69 4.10 -7.83
N LEU A 545 3.94 4.26 -6.74
CA LEU A 545 4.23 5.14 -5.61
C LEU A 545 4.77 4.36 -4.41
N ASP A 546 5.65 5.01 -3.64
CA ASP A 546 6.23 4.44 -2.41
C ASP A 546 5.38 4.76 -1.16
N SER A 547 4.40 5.66 -1.28
CA SER A 547 3.51 6.06 -0.19
C SER A 547 2.04 5.96 -0.58
N ILE A 548 1.22 5.49 0.35
CA ILE A 548 -0.24 5.44 0.15
C ILE A 548 -0.92 6.81 0.25
N ARG A 549 -0.24 7.84 0.78
CA ARG A 549 -0.83 9.18 0.95
C ARG A 549 -1.26 9.83 -0.34
N ASP A 550 -0.54 9.57 -1.44
CA ASP A 550 -0.83 10.18 -2.73
C ASP A 550 -1.99 9.48 -3.48
N VAL A 551 -2.46 8.34 -2.98
CA VAL A 551 -3.68 7.67 -3.46
C VAL A 551 -4.88 7.88 -2.53
N ILE A 552 -4.72 8.67 -1.46
CA ILE A 552 -5.77 9.09 -0.53
C ILE A 552 -6.03 10.58 -0.71
N ALA A 553 -7.30 10.96 -0.88
CA ALA A 553 -7.63 12.37 -1.15
C ALA A 553 -7.18 13.31 -0.02
N PHE A 554 -7.45 12.95 1.24
CA PHE A 554 -7.12 13.74 2.43
C PHE A 554 -6.44 12.83 3.48
N PRO A 555 -5.12 12.54 3.30
CA PRO A 555 -4.38 11.68 4.23
C PRO A 555 -3.97 12.46 5.49
N LYS A 556 -3.72 11.71 6.58
CA LYS A 556 -3.01 12.26 7.75
C LYS A 556 -1.50 12.32 7.47
N ASN A 557 -0.82 13.27 8.11
CA ASN A 557 0.66 13.36 8.09
C ASN A 557 1.30 12.31 9.02
N ASN A 558 2.63 12.31 9.14
CA ASN A 558 3.39 11.37 9.98
C ASN A 558 3.06 11.45 11.47
N SER A 559 2.49 12.57 11.93
CA SER A 559 2.05 12.77 13.33
C SER A 559 0.56 12.43 13.53
N GLY A 560 -0.09 11.79 12.56
CA GLY A 560 -1.51 11.45 12.64
C GLY A 560 -2.47 12.64 12.50
N ARG A 561 -1.96 13.80 12.06
CA ARG A 561 -2.76 15.03 11.94
C ARG A 561 -3.19 15.29 10.49
N ASP A 562 -4.41 15.79 10.34
CA ASP A 562 -4.82 16.51 9.14
C ASP A 562 -4.60 18.00 9.40
N VAL A 563 -3.55 18.55 8.76
CA VAL A 563 -3.15 19.96 8.96
C VAL A 563 -4.01 20.94 8.16
N MET A 564 -4.87 20.45 7.27
CA MET A 564 -5.80 21.29 6.50
C MET A 564 -7.02 21.69 7.33
N ILE A 565 -7.58 20.76 8.11
CA ILE A 565 -8.75 20.98 8.96
C ILE A 565 -8.40 21.01 10.46
N ASP A 566 -7.11 20.97 10.78
CA ASP A 566 -6.56 20.99 12.15
C ASP A 566 -7.17 19.92 13.07
N THR A 567 -7.09 18.65 12.62
CA THR A 567 -7.59 17.51 13.41
C THR A 567 -6.43 16.56 13.80
N PRO A 568 -6.42 15.93 14.98
CA PRO A 568 -7.41 16.06 16.06
C PRO A 568 -7.35 17.43 16.74
N SER A 569 -8.50 17.88 17.26
CA SER A 569 -8.67 19.16 17.93
C SER A 569 -9.41 18.99 19.26
N VAL A 570 -9.32 20.01 20.10
CA VAL A 570 -10.08 20.04 21.37
C VAL A 570 -11.58 20.19 21.07
N ILE A 571 -12.40 19.55 21.89
CA ILE A 571 -13.88 19.70 21.84
C ILE A 571 -14.36 20.69 22.90
N ALA A 572 -15.51 21.29 22.69
CA ALA A 572 -16.08 22.26 23.61
C ALA A 572 -16.41 21.61 24.97
N GLU A 573 -16.17 22.35 26.06
CA GLU A 573 -16.45 21.90 27.44
C GLU A 573 -17.93 21.49 27.62
N ALA A 574 -18.87 22.23 27.00
CA ALA A 574 -20.28 21.88 27.02
C ALA A 574 -20.53 20.46 26.46
N GLN A 575 -19.87 20.10 25.36
CA GLN A 575 -19.97 18.76 24.75
C GLN A 575 -19.35 17.68 25.66
N MET A 576 -18.20 17.95 26.28
CA MET A 576 -17.61 17.02 27.26
C MET A 576 -18.54 16.79 28.45
N ASN A 577 -19.17 17.84 28.97
CA ASN A 577 -20.14 17.75 30.05
C ASN A 577 -21.37 16.91 29.67
N GLU A 578 -21.92 17.08 28.47
CA GLU A 578 -23.00 16.25 27.94
C GLU A 578 -22.61 14.77 27.85
N LEU A 579 -21.37 14.48 27.43
CA LEU A 579 -20.82 13.14 27.30
C LEU A 579 -20.39 12.54 28.65
N LYS A 580 -20.41 13.31 29.75
CA LYS A 580 -19.91 12.91 31.09
C LYS A 580 -18.43 12.47 31.09
N ILE A 581 -17.62 13.10 30.27
CA ILE A 581 -16.16 12.84 30.18
C ILE A 581 -15.37 14.10 30.49
N LYS A 582 -14.12 13.93 30.86
CA LYS A 582 -13.14 15.01 31.05
C LYS A 582 -11.75 14.58 30.63
N THR A 583 -10.92 15.51 30.22
CA THR A 583 -9.49 15.27 30.03
C THR A 583 -8.75 15.31 31.35
N THR A 584 -7.65 14.58 31.45
CA THR A 584 -6.75 14.57 32.63
C THR A 584 -5.47 15.36 32.38
N VAL A 585 -5.39 16.07 31.24
CA VAL A 585 -4.28 16.95 30.83
C VAL A 585 -4.78 18.37 30.73
#